data_65b0b3547c9086c5e7b0fbf78a6fd057
#
_entry.id   65b0b3547c9086c5e7b0fbf78a6fd057
#
_cell.length_a   1.000
_cell.length_b   1.000
_cell.length_c   1.000
_cell.angle_alpha   90.00
_cell.angle_beta   90.00
_cell.angle_gamma   90.00
#
_symmetry.space_group_name_H-M   'P 1'
#
loop_
_entity.id
_entity.type
_entity.pdbx_description
1 polymer ?
#
loop_
_entity_poly.entity_id
_entity_poly.type
_entity_poly.pdbx_seq_one_letter_code
_entity_poly.pdbx_strand_id
1 'polypeptide(L)'
;MIRGADTGGTMIRSLLSCLLMLQVLLFSLQVATVQARADAATEYQIQTFPLERNGVALHLQRLAVAGTQPQRQILLVHGLTYSSHEFDVNYADYSLARYLAARGFAVWTFDVAGYGESQEVEDGFMPNSDYAAEDAAAAAAEILKVSGQKKLDVLGGSWGTVTSSRFVARHPEMVKKLVLYAPIMVGLGAAEVKVPFNHNTWLHAAGDFQTTKDGAIDYTIVDPQVVAVFQSNCWRY
;
A
#
# COMPACT_ATOMS: atom_id res chain seq x y z
N MET A 1 24.01 -80.66 15.49
CA MET A 1 23.82 -79.25 15.87
C MET A 1 23.40 -78.46 14.66
N ILE A 2 22.12 -78.13 14.57
CA ILE A 2 21.58 -77.29 13.46
C ILE A 2 21.46 -75.87 14.03
N ARG A 3 22.26 -74.94 13.49
CA ARG A 3 22.12 -73.52 13.81
C ARG A 3 20.90 -72.98 13.04
N GLY A 4 19.85 -72.63 13.76
CA GLY A 4 18.71 -71.89 13.21
C GLY A 4 19.20 -70.50 12.82
N ALA A 5 19.02 -70.14 11.56
CA ALA A 5 19.31 -68.79 11.07
C ALA A 5 18.21 -67.85 11.56
N ASP A 6 18.59 -66.80 12.27
CA ASP A 6 17.70 -65.71 12.72
C ASP A 6 17.37 -64.82 11.53
N THR A 7 16.40 -65.22 10.72
CA THR A 7 15.93 -64.50 9.55
C THR A 7 14.89 -63.42 9.92
N GLY A 8 14.28 -63.49 11.09
CA GLY A 8 13.23 -62.57 11.54
C GLY A 8 13.79 -61.19 11.95
N GLY A 9 14.92 -61.13 12.62
CA GLY A 9 15.52 -59.89 13.09
C GLY A 9 16.05 -58.98 11.95
N THR A 10 16.54 -59.61 10.88
CA THR A 10 17.10 -58.88 9.73
C THR A 10 15.98 -58.22 8.90
N MET A 11 14.84 -58.93 8.73
CA MET A 11 13.69 -58.42 7.96
C MET A 11 13.01 -57.24 8.66
N ILE A 12 12.86 -57.30 9.99
CA ILE A 12 12.28 -56.19 10.79
C ILE A 12 13.17 -54.95 10.75
N ARG A 13 14.49 -55.12 10.86
CA ARG A 13 15.45 -53.99 10.75
C ARG A 13 15.42 -53.34 9.36
N SER A 14 15.27 -54.12 8.31
CA SER A 14 15.15 -53.60 6.93
C SER A 14 13.85 -52.83 6.72
N LEU A 15 12.73 -53.29 7.25
CA LEU A 15 11.43 -52.62 7.17
C LEU A 15 11.44 -51.30 7.98
N LEU A 16 12.01 -51.29 9.16
CA LEU A 16 12.18 -50.06 9.98
C LEU A 16 13.04 -49.01 9.28
N SER A 17 14.14 -49.46 8.65
CA SER A 17 15.02 -48.54 7.89
C SER A 17 14.30 -47.96 6.64
N CYS A 18 13.51 -48.75 5.92
CA CYS A 18 12.71 -48.24 4.79
C CYS A 18 11.64 -47.28 5.26
N LEU A 19 10.98 -47.52 6.40
CA LEU A 19 9.98 -46.62 6.95
C LEU A 19 10.60 -45.26 7.37
N LEU A 20 11.76 -45.31 7.99
CA LEU A 20 12.51 -44.13 8.40
C LEU A 20 12.95 -43.31 7.18
N MET A 21 13.46 -43.96 6.14
CA MET A 21 13.83 -43.30 4.88
C MET A 21 12.61 -42.64 4.20
N LEU A 22 11.45 -43.30 4.18
CA LEU A 22 10.23 -42.76 3.61
C LEU A 22 9.75 -41.51 4.39
N GLN A 23 9.84 -41.54 5.73
CA GLN A 23 9.47 -40.38 6.55
C GLN A 23 10.41 -39.18 6.32
N VAL A 24 11.72 -39.42 6.20
CA VAL A 24 12.71 -38.38 5.89
C VAL A 24 12.45 -37.81 4.50
N LEU A 25 12.08 -38.63 3.50
CA LEU A 25 11.76 -38.19 2.16
C LEU A 25 10.49 -37.33 2.13
N LEU A 26 9.45 -37.75 2.84
CA LEU A 26 8.20 -36.99 2.95
C LEU A 26 8.40 -35.65 3.67
N PHE A 27 9.21 -35.64 4.73
CA PHE A 27 9.54 -34.42 5.46
C PHE A 27 10.36 -33.46 4.58
N SER A 28 11.36 -33.97 3.84
CA SER A 28 12.14 -33.12 2.91
C SER A 28 11.28 -32.56 1.76
N LEU A 29 10.31 -33.33 1.26
CA LEU A 29 9.35 -32.87 0.25
C LEU A 29 8.45 -31.76 0.80
N GLN A 30 7.99 -31.89 2.05
CA GLN A 30 7.18 -30.86 2.71
C GLN A 30 7.98 -29.58 2.97
N VAL A 31 9.23 -29.70 3.40
CA VAL A 31 10.12 -28.54 3.59
C VAL A 31 10.39 -27.86 2.25
N ALA A 32 10.66 -28.60 1.18
CA ALA A 32 10.90 -28.06 -0.14
C ALA A 32 9.64 -27.35 -0.71
N THR A 33 8.43 -27.86 -0.46
CA THR A 33 7.19 -27.22 -0.89
C THR A 33 6.86 -25.96 -0.08
N VAL A 34 7.22 -25.93 1.20
CA VAL A 34 7.08 -24.73 2.05
C VAL A 34 8.08 -23.66 1.60
N GLN A 35 9.33 -24.04 1.32
CA GLN A 35 10.36 -23.12 0.84
C GLN A 35 9.99 -22.56 -0.55
N ALA A 36 9.56 -23.39 -1.49
CA ALA A 36 9.12 -22.97 -2.81
C ALA A 36 7.89 -22.02 -2.76
N ARG A 37 7.05 -22.12 -1.73
CA ARG A 37 5.96 -21.18 -1.48
C ARG A 37 6.42 -19.87 -0.86
N ALA A 38 7.49 -19.87 -0.06
CA ALA A 38 8.08 -18.68 0.52
C ALA A 38 8.85 -17.84 -0.52
N ASP A 39 9.42 -18.50 -1.54
CA ASP A 39 10.22 -17.87 -2.60
C ASP A 39 9.36 -17.39 -3.79
N ALA A 40 8.08 -17.72 -3.85
CA ALA A 40 7.18 -17.18 -4.87
C ALA A 40 6.90 -15.72 -4.55
N ALA A 41 7.39 -14.81 -5.39
CA ALA A 41 7.08 -13.39 -5.28
C ALA A 41 5.56 -13.20 -5.24
N THR A 42 5.06 -12.49 -4.22
CA THR A 42 3.62 -12.20 -4.10
C THR A 42 3.18 -11.40 -5.32
N GLU A 43 2.27 -11.97 -6.12
CA GLU A 43 1.68 -11.29 -7.26
C GLU A 43 0.55 -10.37 -6.79
N TYR A 44 0.53 -9.15 -7.31
CA TYR A 44 -0.48 -8.15 -6.98
C TYR A 44 -1.32 -7.84 -8.21
N GLN A 45 -2.62 -7.70 -8.00
CA GLN A 45 -3.55 -7.23 -9.00
C GLN A 45 -3.91 -5.78 -8.71
N ILE A 46 -3.77 -4.95 -9.74
CA ILE A 46 -4.14 -3.54 -9.73
C ILE A 46 -5.35 -3.36 -10.65
N GLN A 47 -6.38 -2.65 -10.16
CA GLN A 47 -7.60 -2.36 -10.91
C GLN A 47 -7.99 -0.90 -10.71
N THR A 48 -8.31 -0.21 -11.80
CA THR A 48 -8.87 1.15 -11.79
C THR A 48 -10.40 1.09 -11.85
N PHE A 49 -11.05 2.00 -11.15
CA PHE A 49 -12.50 2.12 -11.08
C PHE A 49 -12.92 3.50 -11.55
N PRO A 50 -14.00 3.61 -12.36
CA PRO A 50 -14.51 4.88 -12.76
C PRO A 50 -15.09 5.62 -11.55
N LEU A 51 -14.67 6.85 -11.35
CA LEU A 51 -15.18 7.74 -10.31
C LEU A 51 -15.31 9.15 -10.88
N GLU A 52 -16.41 9.80 -10.64
CA GLU A 52 -16.64 11.18 -11.02
C GLU A 52 -17.34 11.92 -9.88
N ARG A 53 -16.93 13.15 -9.61
CA ARG A 53 -17.61 14.04 -8.68
C ARG A 53 -17.65 15.48 -9.24
N ASN A 54 -18.84 16.02 -9.29
CA ASN A 54 -19.11 17.39 -9.80
C ASN A 54 -18.55 17.63 -11.21
N GLY A 55 -18.62 16.62 -12.10
CA GLY A 55 -18.11 16.72 -13.46
C GLY A 55 -16.58 16.59 -13.59
N VAL A 56 -15.88 16.25 -12.50
CA VAL A 56 -14.44 15.98 -12.49
C VAL A 56 -14.20 14.49 -12.36
N ALA A 57 -13.50 13.89 -13.33
CA ALA A 57 -13.08 12.50 -13.26
C ALA A 57 -11.95 12.33 -12.24
N LEU A 58 -12.12 11.42 -11.30
CA LEU A 58 -11.14 11.10 -10.26
C LEU A 58 -10.51 9.73 -10.51
N HIS A 59 -9.21 9.64 -10.35
CA HIS A 59 -8.50 8.36 -10.38
C HIS A 59 -8.74 7.60 -9.09
N LEU A 60 -9.33 6.41 -9.19
CA LEU A 60 -9.54 5.48 -8.08
C LEU A 60 -8.98 4.11 -8.45
N GLN A 61 -8.07 3.60 -7.63
CA GLN A 61 -7.36 2.35 -7.88
C GLN A 61 -7.42 1.42 -6.67
N ARG A 62 -7.54 0.12 -6.94
CA ARG A 62 -7.44 -0.96 -5.95
C ARG A 62 -6.23 -1.82 -6.20
N LEU A 63 -5.44 -2.08 -5.16
CA LEU A 63 -4.35 -3.05 -5.13
C LEU A 63 -4.68 -4.15 -4.12
N ALA A 64 -4.58 -5.41 -4.54
CA ALA A 64 -4.76 -6.59 -3.69
C ALA A 64 -3.84 -7.72 -4.16
N VAL A 65 -3.62 -8.73 -3.30
CA VAL A 65 -2.94 -9.96 -3.73
C VAL A 65 -3.79 -10.67 -4.77
N ALA A 66 -3.18 -11.07 -5.88
CA ALA A 66 -3.86 -11.72 -6.99
C ALA A 66 -4.63 -12.96 -6.53
N GLY A 67 -5.82 -13.16 -7.10
CA GLY A 67 -6.68 -14.30 -6.79
C GLY A 67 -7.33 -14.25 -5.39
N THR A 68 -7.16 -13.15 -4.63
CA THR A 68 -7.79 -13.00 -3.30
C THR A 68 -9.01 -12.07 -3.34
N GLN A 69 -9.88 -12.22 -2.34
CA GLN A 69 -11.06 -11.36 -2.12
C GLN A 69 -11.00 -10.76 -0.70
N PRO A 70 -10.16 -9.75 -0.46
CA PRO A 70 -9.99 -9.19 0.88
C PRO A 70 -11.29 -8.56 1.40
N GLN A 71 -11.67 -8.92 2.62
CA GLN A 71 -12.84 -8.35 3.30
C GLN A 71 -12.53 -7.03 4.02
N ARG A 72 -11.25 -6.73 4.22
CA ARG A 72 -10.80 -5.48 4.84
C ARG A 72 -10.46 -4.49 3.75
N GLN A 73 -11.13 -3.35 3.76
CA GLN A 73 -10.90 -2.27 2.82
C GLN A 73 -10.17 -1.14 3.52
N ILE A 74 -9.13 -0.59 2.92
CA ILE A 74 -8.43 0.60 3.42
C ILE A 74 -8.24 1.61 2.29
N LEU A 75 -8.62 2.86 2.55
CA LEU A 75 -8.39 3.99 1.66
C LEU A 75 -7.16 4.77 2.15
N LEU A 76 -6.19 4.99 1.27
CA LEU A 76 -5.02 5.83 1.51
C LEU A 76 -5.24 7.19 0.86
N VAL A 77 -5.04 8.26 1.64
CA VAL A 77 -5.28 9.66 1.24
C VAL A 77 -3.96 10.41 1.22
N HIS A 78 -3.53 10.83 0.04
CA HIS A 78 -2.22 11.43 -0.21
C HIS A 78 -2.04 12.83 0.40
N GLY A 79 -0.78 13.25 0.50
CA GLY A 79 -0.38 14.57 0.95
C GLY A 79 -0.52 15.67 -0.11
N LEU A 80 -0.04 16.87 0.19
CA LEU A 80 -0.21 18.05 -0.69
C LEU A 80 0.70 18.02 -1.91
N THR A 81 1.90 17.47 -1.79
CA THR A 81 2.95 17.62 -2.81
C THR A 81 2.89 16.55 -3.88
N TYR A 82 2.38 15.37 -3.53
CA TYR A 82 2.40 14.17 -4.34
C TYR A 82 0.98 13.70 -4.66
N SER A 83 0.89 12.58 -5.34
CA SER A 83 -0.35 11.87 -5.64
C SER A 83 -0.39 10.53 -4.91
N SER A 84 -1.40 9.72 -5.20
CA SER A 84 -1.53 8.37 -4.64
C SER A 84 -0.34 7.45 -4.92
N HIS A 85 0.50 7.78 -5.90
CA HIS A 85 1.71 7.05 -6.24
C HIS A 85 2.75 7.00 -5.12
N GLU A 86 2.70 7.93 -4.14
CA GLU A 86 3.59 7.90 -2.98
C GLU A 86 3.46 6.63 -2.13
N PHE A 87 2.31 5.97 -2.19
CA PHE A 87 2.02 4.77 -1.40
C PHE A 87 2.51 3.46 -2.03
N ASP A 88 2.89 3.45 -3.32
CA ASP A 88 3.37 2.24 -4.00
C ASP A 88 4.77 2.41 -4.60
N VAL A 89 5.75 2.65 -3.75
CA VAL A 89 7.17 2.60 -4.14
C VAL A 89 7.56 1.14 -4.34
N ASN A 90 7.39 0.64 -5.57
CA ASN A 90 7.56 -0.77 -5.91
C ASN A 90 9.05 -1.16 -6.00
N TYR A 91 9.75 -1.09 -4.88
CA TYR A 91 11.13 -1.52 -4.74
C TYR A 91 11.33 -2.11 -3.34
N ALA A 92 11.92 -3.29 -3.26
CA ALA A 92 12.11 -4.05 -2.02
C ALA A 92 10.80 -4.09 -1.20
N ASP A 93 10.82 -3.70 0.06
CA ASP A 93 9.68 -3.66 0.98
C ASP A 93 9.18 -2.23 1.30
N TYR A 94 9.50 -1.26 0.44
CA TYR A 94 9.14 0.15 0.65
C TYR A 94 7.68 0.51 0.28
N SER A 95 6.96 -0.34 -0.44
CA SER A 95 5.57 -0.07 -0.79
C SER A 95 4.64 -0.31 0.39
N LEU A 96 4.07 0.78 0.93
CA LEU A 96 3.02 0.69 1.96
C LEU A 96 1.78 -0.04 1.42
N ALA A 97 1.40 0.21 0.18
CA ALA A 97 0.24 -0.42 -0.44
C ALA A 97 0.40 -1.94 -0.53
N ARG A 98 1.55 -2.43 -1.02
CA ARG A 98 1.85 -3.87 -1.10
C ARG A 98 2.01 -4.50 0.27
N TYR A 99 2.62 -3.80 1.20
CA TYR A 99 2.74 -4.25 2.59
C TYR A 99 1.38 -4.52 3.23
N LEU A 100 0.42 -3.61 3.05
CA LEU A 100 -0.94 -3.77 3.56
C LEU A 100 -1.71 -4.86 2.82
N ALA A 101 -1.57 -4.93 1.48
CA ALA A 101 -2.22 -5.96 0.68
C ALA A 101 -1.76 -7.37 1.07
N ALA A 102 -0.46 -7.58 1.29
CA ALA A 102 0.10 -8.84 1.78
C ALA A 102 -0.45 -9.24 3.17
N ARG A 103 -1.03 -8.27 3.91
CA ARG A 103 -1.69 -8.49 5.21
C ARG A 103 -3.22 -8.62 5.13
N GLY A 104 -3.73 -8.85 3.92
CA GLY A 104 -5.14 -9.17 3.67
C GLY A 104 -6.05 -7.95 3.57
N PHE A 105 -5.52 -6.79 3.20
CA PHE A 105 -6.32 -5.65 2.80
C PHE A 105 -6.54 -5.60 1.29
N ALA A 106 -7.70 -5.15 0.85
CA ALA A 106 -7.82 -4.44 -0.40
C ALA A 106 -7.41 -2.99 -0.14
N VAL A 107 -6.34 -2.57 -0.78
CA VAL A 107 -5.79 -1.22 -0.60
C VAL A 107 -6.29 -0.35 -1.74
N TRP A 108 -6.95 0.73 -1.38
CA TRP A 108 -7.48 1.70 -2.32
C TRP A 108 -6.71 3.00 -2.22
N THR A 109 -6.41 3.55 -3.35
CA THR A 109 -5.80 4.87 -3.49
C THR A 109 -6.63 5.70 -4.46
N PHE A 110 -6.70 6.99 -4.25
CA PHE A 110 -7.32 7.92 -5.18
C PHE A 110 -6.50 9.20 -5.25
N ASP A 111 -6.63 9.90 -6.35
CA ASP A 111 -6.05 11.23 -6.52
C ASP A 111 -7.15 12.27 -6.37
N VAL A 112 -6.91 13.28 -5.54
CA VAL A 112 -7.79 14.46 -5.42
C VAL A 112 -7.87 15.16 -6.78
N ALA A 113 -8.97 15.82 -7.08
CA ALA A 113 -9.13 16.62 -8.28
C ALA A 113 -7.93 17.55 -8.52
N GLY A 114 -7.37 17.55 -9.72
CA GLY A 114 -6.16 18.29 -10.08
C GLY A 114 -4.84 17.67 -9.65
N TYR A 115 -4.86 16.47 -9.05
CA TYR A 115 -3.66 15.73 -8.65
C TYR A 115 -3.53 14.43 -9.43
N GLY A 116 -2.29 13.97 -9.62
CA GLY A 116 -1.96 12.66 -10.14
C GLY A 116 -2.62 12.35 -11.48
N GLU A 117 -3.37 11.25 -11.53
CA GLU A 117 -4.12 10.81 -12.71
C GLU A 117 -5.58 11.27 -12.71
N SER A 118 -6.01 12.06 -11.70
CA SER A 118 -7.30 12.73 -11.73
C SER A 118 -7.30 13.88 -12.74
N GLN A 119 -8.49 14.23 -13.23
CA GLN A 119 -8.67 15.31 -14.19
C GLN A 119 -8.10 16.62 -13.64
N GLU A 120 -7.34 17.33 -14.47
CA GLU A 120 -6.87 18.68 -14.19
C GLU A 120 -8.05 19.64 -13.96
N VAL A 121 -7.82 20.65 -13.12
CA VAL A 121 -8.81 21.68 -12.79
C VAL A 121 -8.34 23.03 -13.30
N GLU A 122 -9.26 23.83 -13.81
CA GLU A 122 -8.96 25.18 -14.30
C GLU A 122 -8.61 26.14 -13.14
N ASP A 123 -9.36 26.04 -12.03
CA ASP A 123 -9.12 26.81 -10.82
C ASP A 123 -8.34 25.99 -9.79
N GLY A 124 -7.04 26.20 -9.72
CA GLY A 124 -6.16 25.51 -8.77
C GLY A 124 -6.41 25.87 -7.30
N PHE A 125 -7.24 26.87 -6.99
CA PHE A 125 -7.69 27.13 -5.62
C PHE A 125 -8.88 26.27 -5.21
N MET A 126 -9.57 25.65 -6.18
CA MET A 126 -10.78 24.87 -5.95
C MET A 126 -10.53 23.61 -5.09
N PRO A 127 -9.49 22.78 -5.30
CA PRO A 127 -9.28 21.59 -4.52
C PRO A 127 -8.70 21.90 -3.14
N ASN A 128 -9.42 22.68 -2.35
CA ASN A 128 -9.08 22.91 -0.94
C ASN A 128 -9.40 21.68 -0.07
N SER A 129 -9.06 21.74 1.23
CA SER A 129 -9.25 20.60 2.14
C SER A 129 -10.70 20.15 2.30
N ASP A 130 -11.67 21.06 2.13
CA ASP A 130 -13.10 20.72 2.20
C ASP A 130 -13.55 20.00 0.92
N TYR A 131 -13.10 20.49 -0.24
CA TYR A 131 -13.35 19.84 -1.51
C TYR A 131 -12.72 18.45 -1.57
N ALA A 132 -11.47 18.31 -1.19
CA ALA A 132 -10.74 17.04 -1.15
C ALA A 132 -11.38 16.04 -0.18
N ALA A 133 -11.97 16.50 0.93
CA ALA A 133 -12.70 15.62 1.86
C ALA A 133 -13.96 15.01 1.19
N GLU A 134 -14.64 15.74 0.32
CA GLU A 134 -15.78 15.22 -0.43
C GLU A 134 -15.31 14.30 -1.59
N ASP A 135 -14.13 14.52 -2.18
CA ASP A 135 -13.53 13.56 -3.11
C ASP A 135 -13.24 12.23 -2.39
N ALA A 136 -12.68 12.29 -1.16
CA ALA A 136 -12.46 11.11 -0.35
C ALA A 136 -13.77 10.40 0.02
N ALA A 137 -14.85 11.16 0.28
CA ALA A 137 -16.18 10.60 0.55
C ALA A 137 -16.75 9.89 -0.69
N ALA A 138 -16.59 10.48 -1.88
CA ALA A 138 -17.00 9.87 -3.15
C ALA A 138 -16.23 8.57 -3.41
N ALA A 139 -14.90 8.58 -3.21
CA ALA A 139 -14.07 7.38 -3.30
C ALA A 139 -14.52 6.30 -2.30
N ALA A 140 -14.75 6.68 -1.04
CA ALA A 140 -15.25 5.76 -0.01
C ALA A 140 -16.61 5.15 -0.38
N ALA A 141 -17.54 5.94 -0.90
CA ALA A 141 -18.85 5.46 -1.34
C ALA A 141 -18.73 4.41 -2.45
N GLU A 142 -17.89 4.64 -3.46
CA GLU A 142 -17.66 3.67 -4.53
C GLU A 142 -16.97 2.39 -4.00
N ILE A 143 -15.98 2.52 -3.11
CA ILE A 143 -15.33 1.38 -2.45
C ILE A 143 -16.35 0.52 -1.70
N LEU A 144 -17.22 1.13 -0.91
CA LEU A 144 -18.23 0.43 -0.13
C LEU A 144 -19.25 -0.27 -1.04
N LYS A 145 -19.66 0.37 -2.14
CA LYS A 145 -20.54 -0.20 -3.15
C LYS A 145 -19.88 -1.43 -3.84
N VAL A 146 -18.64 -1.29 -4.28
CA VAL A 146 -17.92 -2.38 -4.98
C VAL A 146 -17.60 -3.55 -4.04
N SER A 147 -17.21 -3.27 -2.81
CA SER A 147 -16.80 -4.29 -1.84
C SER A 147 -17.97 -4.93 -1.10
N GLY A 148 -19.15 -4.33 -1.10
CA GLY A 148 -20.29 -4.74 -0.28
C GLY A 148 -20.08 -4.53 1.23
N GLN A 149 -19.01 -3.84 1.64
CA GLN A 149 -18.73 -3.55 3.04
C GLN A 149 -19.53 -2.32 3.50
N LYS A 150 -19.81 -2.24 4.81
CA LYS A 150 -20.52 -1.10 5.40
C LYS A 150 -19.59 0.03 5.81
N LYS A 151 -18.33 -0.30 6.12
CA LYS A 151 -17.31 0.64 6.59
C LYS A 151 -15.94 0.20 6.08
N LEU A 152 -15.06 1.19 5.90
CA LEU A 152 -13.67 0.98 5.54
C LEU A 152 -12.71 1.63 6.54
N ASP A 153 -11.46 1.20 6.52
CA ASP A 153 -10.38 1.87 7.24
C ASP A 153 -9.82 3.01 6.36
N VAL A 154 -9.34 4.09 6.98
CA VAL A 154 -8.76 5.24 6.28
C VAL A 154 -7.39 5.54 6.86
N LEU A 155 -6.40 5.81 6.00
CA LEU A 155 -5.10 6.35 6.38
C LEU A 155 -4.84 7.62 5.59
N GLY A 156 -4.61 8.73 6.29
CA GLY A 156 -4.17 9.98 5.69
C GLY A 156 -2.74 10.31 6.04
N GLY A 157 -1.95 10.78 5.06
CA GLY A 157 -0.58 11.27 5.24
C GLY A 157 -0.49 12.78 5.07
N SER A 158 0.26 13.50 5.92
CA SER A 158 0.50 14.95 5.79
C SER A 158 -0.81 15.75 5.62
N TRP A 159 -0.99 16.49 4.52
CA TRP A 159 -2.25 17.17 4.20
C TRP A 159 -3.44 16.18 4.10
N GLY A 160 -3.20 14.94 3.68
CA GLY A 160 -4.21 13.88 3.71
C GLY A 160 -4.77 13.60 5.10
N THR A 161 -4.07 14.00 6.18
CA THR A 161 -4.61 13.91 7.55
C THR A 161 -5.72 14.94 7.79
N VAL A 162 -5.58 16.14 7.24
CA VAL A 162 -6.61 17.19 7.30
C VAL A 162 -7.82 16.77 6.46
N THR A 163 -7.59 16.32 5.23
CA THR A 163 -8.60 15.83 4.31
C THR A 163 -9.39 14.68 4.90
N SER A 164 -8.70 13.62 5.35
CA SER A 164 -9.36 12.44 5.92
C SER A 164 -10.06 12.73 7.25
N SER A 165 -9.53 13.61 8.10
CA SER A 165 -10.20 14.03 9.33
C SER A 165 -11.52 14.77 9.04
N ARG A 166 -11.55 15.66 8.04
CA ARG A 166 -12.78 16.34 7.59
C ARG A 166 -13.78 15.36 6.99
N PHE A 167 -13.31 14.44 6.15
CA PHE A 167 -14.12 13.35 5.61
C PHE A 167 -14.78 12.55 6.73
N VAL A 168 -13.99 12.06 7.70
CA VAL A 168 -14.50 11.24 8.82
C VAL A 168 -15.47 12.02 9.70
N ALA A 169 -15.22 13.31 9.94
CA ALA A 169 -16.11 14.16 10.73
C ALA A 169 -17.47 14.36 10.07
N ARG A 170 -17.55 14.36 8.73
CA ARG A 170 -18.79 14.53 7.96
C ARG A 170 -19.51 13.20 7.70
N HIS A 171 -18.75 12.11 7.53
CA HIS A 171 -19.25 10.80 7.12
C HIS A 171 -18.78 9.67 8.06
N PRO A 172 -19.00 9.77 9.39
CA PRO A 172 -18.50 8.79 10.36
C PRO A 172 -19.13 7.40 10.17
N GLU A 173 -20.26 7.33 9.47
CA GLU A 173 -20.94 6.07 9.15
C GLU A 173 -20.15 5.22 8.15
N MET A 174 -19.31 5.82 7.32
CA MET A 174 -18.50 5.13 6.31
C MET A 174 -17.19 4.58 6.89
N VAL A 175 -16.71 5.08 8.03
CA VAL A 175 -15.35 4.82 8.51
C VAL A 175 -15.36 3.94 9.75
N LYS A 176 -14.49 2.92 9.75
CA LYS A 176 -14.26 2.01 10.86
C LYS A 176 -13.09 2.45 11.73
N LYS A 177 -11.99 2.84 11.11
CA LYS A 177 -10.77 3.34 11.77
C LYS A 177 -10.15 4.44 10.93
N LEU A 178 -9.60 5.43 11.62
CA LEU A 178 -8.78 6.49 11.02
C LEU A 178 -7.36 6.37 11.56
N VAL A 179 -6.38 6.35 10.65
CA VAL A 179 -4.96 6.43 10.96
C VAL A 179 -4.42 7.74 10.38
N LEU A 180 -3.71 8.50 11.19
CA LEU A 180 -3.10 9.77 10.79
C LEU A 180 -1.57 9.61 10.85
N TYR A 181 -0.92 9.73 9.70
CA TYR A 181 0.54 9.67 9.56
C TYR A 181 1.09 11.08 9.30
N ALA A 182 2.09 11.49 10.06
CA ALA A 182 2.63 12.86 10.04
C ALA A 182 1.50 13.92 10.13
N PRO A 183 0.67 13.91 11.21
CA PRO A 183 -0.59 14.65 11.23
C PRO A 183 -0.35 16.16 11.37
N ILE A 184 -1.11 16.92 10.58
CA ILE A 184 -1.23 18.36 10.72
C ILE A 184 -2.36 18.63 11.72
N MET A 185 -2.02 18.80 13.00
CA MET A 185 -3.00 18.93 14.10
C MET A 185 -3.33 20.38 14.45
N VAL A 186 -2.37 21.28 14.26
CA VAL A 186 -2.53 22.71 14.53
C VAL A 186 -2.28 23.45 13.22
N GLY A 187 -3.15 24.40 12.90
CA GLY A 187 -3.01 25.17 11.69
C GLY A 187 -1.59 25.71 11.54
N LEU A 188 -1.02 25.54 10.36
CA LEU A 188 0.26 26.17 9.97
C LEU A 188 0.18 27.69 9.95
N GLY A 189 -0.66 28.27 10.82
CA GLY A 189 -1.12 29.64 10.76
C GLY A 189 -2.12 29.80 9.60
N ALA A 190 -2.63 30.98 9.39
CA ALA A 190 -3.35 31.34 8.17
C ALA A 190 -2.32 31.49 7.04
N ALA A 191 -1.70 30.39 6.60
CA ALA A 191 -0.88 30.40 5.41
C ALA A 191 -1.84 30.68 4.23
N GLU A 192 -1.88 31.92 3.82
CA GLU A 192 -2.63 32.35 2.65
C GLU A 192 -2.07 31.64 1.42
N VAL A 193 -2.87 30.82 0.77
CA VAL A 193 -2.50 30.21 -0.52
C VAL A 193 -2.51 31.33 -1.56
N LYS A 194 -1.33 31.80 -1.93
CA LYS A 194 -1.14 32.98 -2.79
C LYS A 194 -1.17 32.64 -4.29
N VAL A 195 -0.98 31.37 -4.63
CA VAL A 195 -0.88 30.90 -6.01
C VAL A 195 -1.76 29.66 -6.19
N PRO A 196 -2.46 29.51 -7.34
CA PRO A 196 -3.34 28.38 -7.56
C PRO A 196 -2.60 27.05 -7.72
N PHE A 197 -1.37 27.10 -8.22
CA PHE A 197 -0.51 25.95 -8.41
C PHE A 197 0.86 26.18 -7.77
N ASN A 198 1.28 25.24 -6.96
CA ASN A 198 2.61 25.26 -6.38
C ASN A 198 3.55 24.40 -7.23
N HIS A 199 4.72 24.95 -7.57
CA HIS A 199 5.75 24.22 -8.27
C HIS A 199 6.78 23.70 -7.29
N ASN A 200 6.83 22.37 -7.12
CA ASN A 200 7.86 21.72 -6.33
C ASN A 200 9.00 21.23 -7.24
N THR A 201 10.24 21.55 -6.89
CA THR A 201 11.41 21.07 -7.64
C THR A 201 12.01 19.85 -6.95
N TRP A 202 12.77 19.05 -7.71
CA TRP A 202 13.50 17.93 -7.12
C TRP A 202 14.45 18.35 -5.99
N LEU A 203 15.03 19.54 -6.09
CA LEU A 203 15.89 20.09 -5.03
C LEU A 203 15.11 20.27 -3.70
N HIS A 204 13.85 20.70 -3.77
CA HIS A 204 13.01 20.82 -2.57
C HIS A 204 12.57 19.43 -2.07
N ALA A 205 12.20 18.53 -2.99
CA ALA A 205 11.79 17.18 -2.65
C ALA A 205 12.91 16.32 -2.06
N ALA A 206 14.17 16.65 -2.32
CA ALA A 206 15.30 16.01 -1.66
C ALA A 206 15.23 16.15 -0.13
N GLY A 207 14.59 17.21 0.38
CA GLY A 207 14.35 17.42 1.81
C GLY A 207 13.36 16.43 2.45
N ASP A 208 12.60 15.67 1.64
CA ASP A 208 11.70 14.61 2.14
C ASP A 208 12.47 13.34 2.52
N PHE A 209 13.73 13.22 2.11
CA PHE A 209 14.65 12.16 2.51
C PHE A 209 15.56 12.61 3.63
N GLN A 210 16.30 11.65 4.22
CA GLN A 210 17.38 11.99 5.14
C GLN A 210 18.46 12.79 4.41
N THR A 211 18.80 13.97 4.92
CA THR A 211 19.78 14.85 4.30
C THR A 211 21.04 15.02 5.13
N THR A 212 22.14 15.29 4.46
CA THR A 212 23.39 15.77 5.03
C THR A 212 23.26 17.24 5.50
N LYS A 213 24.27 17.77 6.18
CA LYS A 213 24.24 19.14 6.70
C LYS A 213 24.12 20.23 5.62
N ASP A 214 24.55 19.93 4.41
CA ASP A 214 24.47 20.83 3.24
C ASP A 214 23.17 20.64 2.43
N GLY A 215 22.24 19.79 2.91
CA GLY A 215 20.92 19.60 2.33
C GLY A 215 20.87 18.59 1.16
N ALA A 216 21.97 17.92 0.83
CA ALA A 216 21.96 16.83 -0.12
C ALA A 216 21.39 15.56 0.49
N ILE A 217 20.80 14.67 -0.32
CA ILE A 217 20.34 13.35 0.17
C ILE A 217 21.54 12.58 0.72
N ASP A 218 21.40 12.06 1.92
CA ASP A 218 22.44 11.24 2.55
C ASP A 218 22.37 9.78 2.07
N TYR A 219 23.05 9.50 0.99
CA TYR A 219 23.11 8.14 0.42
C TYR A 219 23.92 7.14 1.26
N THR A 220 24.46 7.53 2.41
CA THR A 220 24.99 6.56 3.37
C THR A 220 23.90 5.89 4.20
N ILE A 221 22.70 6.50 4.22
CA ILE A 221 21.52 6.04 4.97
C ILE A 221 20.39 5.68 3.99
N VAL A 222 20.18 6.53 2.98
CA VAL A 222 19.09 6.39 2.00
C VAL A 222 19.54 5.54 0.82
N ASP A 223 18.79 4.48 0.52
CA ASP A 223 19.06 3.64 -0.65
C ASP A 223 18.83 4.44 -1.96
N PRO A 224 19.83 4.57 -2.84
CA PRO A 224 19.70 5.29 -4.10
C PRO A 224 18.59 4.73 -5.02
N GLN A 225 18.30 3.43 -4.96
CA GLN A 225 17.26 2.82 -5.78
C GLN A 225 15.86 3.23 -5.31
N VAL A 226 15.66 3.38 -3.99
CA VAL A 226 14.40 3.91 -3.44
C VAL A 226 14.14 5.31 -3.96
N VAL A 227 15.18 6.17 -3.93
CA VAL A 227 15.08 7.55 -4.43
C VAL A 227 14.71 7.57 -5.91
N ALA A 228 15.37 6.73 -6.73
CA ALA A 228 15.12 6.65 -8.16
C ALA A 228 13.67 6.15 -8.46
N VAL A 229 13.20 5.14 -7.75
CA VAL A 229 11.84 4.62 -7.92
C VAL A 229 10.80 5.62 -7.44
N PHE A 230 11.01 6.23 -6.28
CA PHE A 230 10.13 7.28 -5.76
C PHE A 230 10.04 8.46 -6.74
N GLN A 231 11.18 8.95 -7.24
CA GLN A 231 11.23 10.00 -8.23
C GLN A 231 10.46 9.63 -9.50
N SER A 232 10.65 8.42 -10.03
CA SER A 232 9.97 8.00 -11.25
C SER A 232 8.45 7.87 -11.06
N ASN A 233 7.99 7.49 -9.87
CA ASN A 233 6.57 7.35 -9.55
C ASN A 233 5.88 8.69 -9.29
N CYS A 234 6.50 9.55 -8.47
CA CYS A 234 5.86 10.76 -7.97
C CYS A 234 6.07 11.99 -8.86
N TRP A 235 7.05 11.95 -9.82
CA TRP A 235 7.36 13.06 -10.73
C TRP A 235 6.78 12.92 -12.13
N ARG A 236 6.00 11.89 -12.35
CA ARG A 236 5.36 11.62 -13.63
C ARG A 236 4.07 12.40 -13.85
N TYR A 237 3.48 12.88 -12.76
CA TYR A 237 2.13 13.43 -12.71
C TYR A 237 2.09 14.75 -11.96
#